data_d3bba4a425b07ec29763fc4c4a2e2369
#
_entry.id   d3bba4a425b07ec29763fc4c4a2e2369
#
_cell.length_a   1.000
_cell.length_b   1.000
_cell.length_c   1.000
_cell.angle_alpha   90.00
_cell.angle_beta   90.00
_cell.angle_gamma   90.00
#
_symmetry.space_group_name_H-M   'P 1'
#
loop_
_entity.id
_entity.type
_entity.pdbx_description
1 polymer ?
#
loop_
_entity_poly.entity_id
_entity_poly.type
_entity_poly.pdbx_seq_one_letter_code
_entity_poly.pdbx_strand_id
1 'polypeptide(L)'
;MSHRFTIDALNELIAARRDAEQGLRICAECVRNPRLRELVLSHLHACVQALQELQSLVRLLGADPELPSRETAAAHRRWSELRAALACDEDGVILDECERGESRALEVYRNALDDPLPGLVRAIVLRQFEDVMTNHDQIRDIRSAPALPSDLGAGSGAQAGQH
;
A
#
# COMPACT_ATOMS: atom_id res chain seq x y z
N MET A 1 -19.81 -28.12 3.23
CA MET A 1 -18.69 -27.46 3.90
C MET A 1 -19.04 -26.01 4.14
N SER A 2 -18.82 -25.56 5.33
CA SER A 2 -19.06 -24.16 5.69
C SER A 2 -17.99 -23.26 5.09
N HIS A 3 -18.41 -22.29 4.28
CA HIS A 3 -17.50 -21.26 3.74
C HIS A 3 -17.11 -20.20 4.79
N ARG A 4 -17.56 -20.37 6.01
CA ARG A 4 -17.40 -19.39 7.08
C ARG A 4 -15.93 -19.02 7.33
N PHE A 5 -15.07 -20.02 7.46
CA PHE A 5 -13.63 -19.78 7.67
C PHE A 5 -12.98 -19.05 6.49
N THR A 6 -13.38 -19.41 5.27
CA THR A 6 -12.89 -18.73 4.07
C THR A 6 -13.36 -17.27 4.03
N ILE A 7 -14.63 -17.02 4.35
CA ILE A 7 -15.19 -15.66 4.41
C ILE A 7 -14.50 -14.84 5.49
N ASP A 8 -14.25 -15.43 6.67
CA ASP A 8 -13.55 -14.74 7.75
C ASP A 8 -12.11 -14.35 7.33
N ALA A 9 -11.39 -15.27 6.69
CA ALA A 9 -10.05 -14.99 6.15
C ALA A 9 -10.07 -13.89 5.10
N LEU A 10 -11.03 -13.91 4.18
CA LEU A 10 -11.19 -12.86 3.16
C LEU A 10 -11.54 -11.51 3.80
N ASN A 11 -12.35 -11.49 4.83
CA ASN A 11 -12.70 -10.26 5.54
C ASN A 11 -11.50 -9.64 6.26
N GLU A 12 -10.58 -10.45 6.79
CA GLU A 12 -9.32 -9.95 7.35
C GLU A 12 -8.43 -9.32 6.28
N LEU A 13 -8.34 -9.92 5.10
CA LEU A 13 -7.63 -9.36 3.96
C LEU A 13 -8.28 -8.05 3.50
N ILE A 14 -9.60 -8.00 3.44
CA ILE A 14 -10.35 -6.79 3.10
C ILE A 14 -10.05 -5.67 4.09
N ALA A 15 -10.04 -5.96 5.38
CA ALA A 15 -9.73 -4.97 6.41
C ALA A 15 -8.32 -4.41 6.26
N ALA A 16 -7.33 -5.28 6.00
CA ALA A 16 -5.95 -4.85 5.77
C ALA A 16 -5.83 -3.97 4.51
N ARG A 17 -6.51 -4.33 3.44
CA ARG A 17 -6.50 -3.55 2.19
C ARG A 17 -7.20 -2.20 2.33
N ARG A 18 -8.29 -2.13 3.09
CA ARG A 18 -8.98 -0.86 3.38
C ARG A 18 -8.10 0.09 4.19
N ASP A 19 -7.40 -0.43 5.18
CA ASP A 19 -6.46 0.37 5.96
C ASP A 19 -5.33 0.91 5.09
N ALA A 20 -4.74 0.07 4.24
CA ALA A 20 -3.72 0.49 3.29
C ALA A 20 -4.25 1.54 2.30
N GLU A 21 -5.45 1.34 1.77
CA GLU A 21 -6.10 2.30 0.87
C GLU A 21 -6.23 3.68 1.52
N GLN A 22 -6.69 3.72 2.76
CA GLN A 22 -6.87 4.99 3.47
C GLN A 22 -5.55 5.72 3.69
N GLY A 23 -4.50 5.01 4.11
CA GLY A 23 -3.16 5.59 4.27
C GLY A 23 -2.59 6.11 2.95
N LEU A 24 -2.73 5.34 1.88
CA LEU A 24 -2.26 5.73 0.55
C LEU A 24 -3.02 6.94 -0.02
N ARG A 25 -4.32 7.05 0.24
CA ARG A 25 -5.10 8.23 -0.16
C ARG A 25 -4.62 9.49 0.53
N ILE A 26 -4.33 9.41 1.82
CA ILE A 26 -3.76 10.54 2.58
C ILE A 26 -2.38 10.92 2.02
N CYS A 27 -1.52 9.94 1.75
CA CYS A 27 -0.23 10.19 1.11
C CYS A 27 -0.38 10.84 -0.26
N ALA A 28 -1.34 10.38 -1.07
CA ALA A 28 -1.60 10.94 -2.40
C ALA A 28 -2.04 12.41 -2.37
N GLU A 29 -2.79 12.81 -1.33
CA GLU A 29 -3.20 14.21 -1.15
C GLU A 29 -2.02 15.14 -0.82
N CYS A 30 -0.99 14.62 -0.16
CA CYS A 30 0.12 15.41 0.39
C CYS A 30 1.39 15.36 -0.48
N VAL A 31 1.58 14.32 -1.26
CA VAL A 31 2.83 14.05 -1.97
C VAL A 31 3.15 15.13 -3.02
N ARG A 32 4.39 15.62 -2.99
CA ARG A 32 4.92 16.62 -3.94
C ARG A 32 5.98 16.05 -4.86
N ASN A 33 6.77 15.12 -4.37
CA ASN A 33 7.81 14.46 -5.15
C ASN A 33 7.19 13.59 -6.26
N PRO A 34 7.50 13.82 -7.55
CA PRO A 34 6.87 13.09 -8.66
C PRO A 34 7.10 11.58 -8.63
N ARG A 35 8.27 11.13 -8.21
CA ARG A 35 8.59 9.68 -8.10
C ARG A 35 7.78 9.01 -7.01
N LEU A 36 7.65 9.67 -5.86
CA LEU A 36 6.82 9.17 -4.76
C LEU A 36 5.35 9.21 -5.12
N ARG A 37 4.92 10.21 -5.87
CA ARG A 37 3.54 10.27 -6.37
C ARG A 37 3.22 9.07 -7.25
N GLU A 38 4.08 8.73 -8.19
CA GLU A 38 3.91 7.54 -9.03
C GLU A 38 3.84 6.26 -8.20
N LEU A 39 4.72 6.10 -7.21
CA LEU A 39 4.72 4.97 -6.30
C LEU A 39 3.41 4.87 -5.53
N VAL A 40 2.98 5.95 -4.90
CA VAL A 40 1.74 6.00 -4.10
C VAL A 40 0.53 5.69 -4.96
N LEU A 41 0.41 6.30 -6.14
CA LEU A 41 -0.72 6.07 -7.04
C LEU A 41 -0.74 4.63 -7.58
N SER A 42 0.42 4.07 -7.89
CA SER A 42 0.54 2.67 -8.32
C SER A 42 0.10 1.70 -7.22
N HIS A 43 0.56 1.90 -6.00
CA HIS A 43 0.18 1.08 -4.85
C HIS A 43 -1.30 1.25 -4.51
N LEU A 44 -1.83 2.47 -4.58
CA LEU A 44 -3.25 2.75 -4.36
C LEU A 44 -4.12 2.02 -5.38
N HIS A 45 -3.75 2.09 -6.66
CA HIS A 45 -4.48 1.41 -7.73
C HIS A 45 -4.49 -0.11 -7.51
N ALA A 46 -3.35 -0.72 -7.23
CA ALA A 46 -3.24 -2.14 -6.95
C ALA A 46 -4.07 -2.54 -5.71
N CYS A 47 -4.06 -1.71 -4.67
CA CYS A 47 -4.83 -1.93 -3.45
C CYS A 47 -6.34 -1.92 -3.72
N VAL A 48 -6.84 -0.95 -4.49
CA VAL A 48 -8.26 -0.85 -4.86
C VAL A 48 -8.68 -2.05 -5.69
N GLN A 49 -7.88 -2.48 -6.65
CA GLN A 49 -8.17 -3.66 -7.46
C GLN A 49 -8.21 -4.95 -6.63
N ALA A 50 -7.23 -5.14 -5.74
CA ALA A 50 -7.20 -6.29 -4.85
C ALA A 50 -8.44 -6.31 -3.94
N LEU A 51 -8.83 -5.16 -3.41
CA LEU A 51 -10.01 -5.01 -2.57
C LEU A 51 -11.29 -5.42 -3.32
N GLN A 52 -11.45 -4.97 -4.56
CA GLN A 52 -12.60 -5.32 -5.41
C GLN A 52 -12.66 -6.83 -5.67
N GLU A 53 -11.53 -7.47 -5.97
CA GLU A 53 -11.47 -8.92 -6.17
C GLU A 53 -11.85 -9.69 -4.91
N LEU A 54 -11.34 -9.28 -3.74
CA LEU A 54 -11.66 -9.90 -2.46
C LEU A 54 -13.15 -9.78 -2.11
N GLN A 55 -13.72 -8.60 -2.34
CA GLN A 55 -15.15 -8.37 -2.14
C GLN A 55 -16.01 -9.24 -3.08
N SER A 56 -15.59 -9.40 -4.32
CA SER A 56 -16.25 -10.26 -5.29
C SER A 56 -16.20 -11.73 -4.87
N LEU A 57 -15.10 -12.20 -4.30
CA LEU A 57 -14.99 -13.55 -3.75
C LEU A 57 -15.95 -13.79 -2.59
N VAL A 58 -16.08 -12.82 -1.68
CA VAL A 58 -17.03 -12.91 -0.58
C VAL A 58 -18.47 -13.04 -1.09
N ARG A 59 -18.84 -12.24 -2.09
CA ARG A 59 -20.17 -12.33 -2.73
C ARG A 59 -20.38 -13.67 -3.43
N LEU A 60 -19.37 -14.17 -4.11
CA LEU A 60 -19.41 -15.47 -4.77
C LEU A 60 -19.66 -16.60 -3.77
N LEU A 61 -19.15 -16.48 -2.55
CA LEU A 61 -19.38 -17.43 -1.46
C LEU A 61 -20.74 -17.25 -0.75
N GLY A 62 -21.56 -16.31 -1.23
CA GLY A 62 -22.92 -16.12 -0.74
C GLY A 62 -23.04 -15.19 0.47
N ALA A 63 -22.00 -14.39 0.75
CA ALA A 63 -22.03 -13.42 1.84
C ALA A 63 -21.88 -11.99 1.30
N ASP A 64 -22.25 -11.02 2.11
CA ASP A 64 -21.96 -9.62 1.84
C ASP A 64 -20.61 -9.26 2.46
N PRO A 65 -19.73 -8.56 1.72
CA PRO A 65 -18.50 -8.05 2.30
C PRO A 65 -18.80 -7.13 3.48
N GLU A 66 -18.00 -7.25 4.54
CA GLU A 66 -18.15 -6.34 5.68
C GLU A 66 -18.01 -4.88 5.22
N LEU A 67 -18.97 -4.05 5.60
CA LEU A 67 -18.90 -2.61 5.39
C LEU A 67 -17.79 -2.05 6.28
N PRO A 68 -17.14 -0.93 5.82
CA PRO A 68 -16.20 -0.26 6.70
C PRO A 68 -16.91 0.07 8.01
N SER A 69 -16.34 -0.41 9.11
CA SER A 69 -16.80 0.00 10.43
C SER A 69 -16.62 1.52 10.55
N ARG A 70 -17.47 2.16 11.37
CA ARG A 70 -17.28 3.58 11.68
C ARG A 70 -15.84 3.81 12.11
N GLU A 71 -15.24 4.87 11.61
CA GLU A 71 -13.90 5.28 12.01
C GLU A 71 -13.83 5.36 13.54
N THR A 72 -12.98 4.52 14.13
CA THR A 72 -12.77 4.53 15.57
C THR A 72 -11.96 5.75 15.97
N ALA A 73 -12.02 6.13 17.26
CA ALA A 73 -11.20 7.21 17.78
C ALA A 73 -9.70 6.93 17.57
N ALA A 74 -9.28 5.65 17.66
CA ALA A 74 -7.90 5.24 17.40
C ALA A 74 -7.51 5.42 15.93
N ALA A 75 -8.39 5.05 14.99
CA ALA A 75 -8.16 5.25 13.55
C ALA A 75 -8.10 6.75 13.21
N HIS A 76 -9.01 7.54 13.75
CA HIS A 76 -9.00 8.99 13.56
C HIS A 76 -7.68 9.63 14.04
N ARG A 77 -7.19 9.25 15.22
CA ARG A 77 -5.89 9.71 15.72
C ARG A 77 -4.74 9.31 14.81
N ARG A 78 -4.74 8.06 14.35
CA ARG A 78 -3.71 7.56 13.44
C ARG A 78 -3.65 8.38 12.14
N TRP A 79 -4.78 8.65 11.54
CA TRP A 79 -4.83 9.45 10.30
C TRP A 79 -4.44 10.91 10.54
N SER A 80 -4.82 11.49 11.65
CA SER A 80 -4.40 12.84 12.04
C SER A 80 -2.89 12.93 12.29
N GLU A 81 -2.31 11.94 12.94
CA GLU A 81 -0.86 11.84 13.16
C GLU A 81 -0.10 11.68 11.84
N LEU A 82 -0.63 10.87 10.91
CA LEU A 82 -0.05 10.72 9.57
C LEU A 82 -0.03 12.05 8.82
N ARG A 83 -1.14 12.79 8.81
CA ARG A 83 -1.21 14.11 8.16
C ARG A 83 -0.23 15.10 8.77
N ALA A 84 -0.11 15.12 10.09
CA ALA A 84 0.85 15.98 10.80
C ALA A 84 2.30 15.62 10.47
N ALA A 85 2.63 14.32 10.42
CA ALA A 85 3.96 13.85 10.06
C ALA A 85 4.32 14.18 8.61
N LEU A 86 3.37 14.08 7.68
CA LEU A 86 3.57 14.45 6.27
C LEU A 86 3.87 15.93 6.08
N ALA A 87 3.38 16.80 6.97
CA ALA A 87 3.70 18.23 6.94
C ALA A 87 5.15 18.52 7.33
N CYS A 88 5.81 17.63 8.08
CA CYS A 88 7.18 17.80 8.58
C CYS A 88 8.23 17.12 7.69
N ASP A 89 7.94 15.92 7.21
CA ASP A 89 8.85 15.09 6.39
C ASP A 89 8.02 14.22 5.45
N GLU A 90 7.69 14.77 4.31
CA GLU A 90 6.84 14.10 3.34
C GLU A 90 7.44 12.79 2.82
N ASP A 91 8.67 12.82 2.32
CA ASP A 91 9.28 11.69 1.61
C ASP A 91 9.50 10.49 2.54
N GLY A 92 10.08 10.72 3.71
CA GLY A 92 10.34 9.68 4.70
C GLY A 92 9.04 9.07 5.22
N VAL A 93 8.07 9.90 5.52
CA VAL A 93 6.77 9.46 6.05
C VAL A 93 5.97 8.67 5.00
N ILE A 94 6.02 9.08 3.73
CA ILE A 94 5.35 8.32 2.65
C ILE A 94 5.95 6.93 2.52
N LEU A 95 7.27 6.81 2.51
CA LEU A 95 7.94 5.50 2.45
C LEU A 95 7.62 4.65 3.67
N ASP A 96 7.60 5.23 4.87
CA ASP A 96 7.21 4.54 6.10
C ASP A 96 5.78 4.01 6.04
N GLU A 97 4.84 4.80 5.55
CA GLU A 97 3.44 4.39 5.42
C GLU A 97 3.26 3.28 4.39
N CYS A 98 3.92 3.38 3.24
CA CYS A 98 3.90 2.32 2.23
C CYS A 98 4.48 1.02 2.80
N GLU A 99 5.62 1.07 3.46
CA GLU A 99 6.25 -0.10 4.07
C GLU A 99 5.38 -0.72 5.16
N ARG A 100 4.78 0.09 6.01
CA ARG A 100 3.87 -0.36 7.06
C ARG A 100 2.68 -1.12 6.47
N GLY A 101 2.04 -0.55 5.45
CA GLY A 101 0.90 -1.16 4.77
C GLY A 101 1.25 -2.48 4.10
N GLU A 102 2.37 -2.52 3.38
CA GLU A 102 2.83 -3.74 2.71
C GLU A 102 3.26 -4.83 3.71
N SER A 103 3.93 -4.46 4.79
CA SER A 103 4.33 -5.43 5.84
C SER A 103 3.13 -6.05 6.54
N ARG A 104 2.12 -5.25 6.85
CA ARG A 104 0.87 -5.76 7.42
C ARG A 104 0.14 -6.68 6.44
N ALA A 105 0.06 -6.28 5.18
CA ALA A 105 -0.55 -7.09 4.14
C ALA A 105 0.16 -8.45 4.01
N LEU A 106 1.49 -8.47 3.96
CA LEU A 106 2.25 -9.72 3.91
C LEU A 106 1.90 -10.67 5.05
N GLU A 107 1.80 -10.15 6.26
CA GLU A 107 1.43 -10.95 7.44
C GLU A 107 0.03 -11.55 7.29
N VAL A 108 -0.96 -10.74 6.95
CA VAL A 108 -2.36 -11.19 6.80
C VAL A 108 -2.50 -12.19 5.65
N TYR A 109 -1.81 -11.97 4.51
CA TYR A 109 -1.82 -12.92 3.39
C TYR A 109 -1.17 -14.25 3.74
N ARG A 110 -0.05 -14.24 4.46
CA ARG A 110 0.59 -15.48 4.94
C ARG A 110 -0.35 -16.27 5.83
N ASN A 111 -0.99 -15.61 6.76
CA ASN A 111 -1.95 -16.25 7.65
C ASN A 111 -3.13 -16.86 6.89
N ALA A 112 -3.68 -16.14 5.91
CA ALA A 112 -4.76 -16.66 5.06
C ALA A 112 -4.32 -17.86 4.24
N LEU A 113 -3.10 -17.89 3.73
CA LEU A 113 -2.57 -18.99 2.91
C LEU A 113 -2.22 -20.24 3.74
N ASP A 114 -2.09 -20.12 5.05
CA ASP A 114 -1.93 -21.26 5.96
C ASP A 114 -3.27 -22.02 6.16
N ASP A 115 -4.39 -21.37 5.86
CA ASP A 115 -5.71 -21.99 5.92
C ASP A 115 -6.02 -22.81 4.64
N PRO A 116 -6.86 -23.85 4.73
CA PRO A 116 -7.30 -24.63 3.57
C PRO A 116 -8.33 -23.85 2.74
N LEU A 117 -7.85 -22.93 1.89
CA LEU A 117 -8.71 -22.16 1.01
C LEU A 117 -9.16 -22.97 -0.20
N PRO A 118 -10.41 -22.79 -0.70
CA PRO A 118 -10.83 -23.36 -1.98
C PRO A 118 -9.92 -22.94 -3.12
N GLY A 119 -9.76 -23.80 -4.15
CA GLY A 119 -8.76 -23.61 -5.20
C GLY A 119 -8.79 -22.23 -5.89
N LEU A 120 -9.97 -21.76 -6.27
CA LEU A 120 -10.11 -20.43 -6.90
C LEU A 120 -9.70 -19.30 -5.95
N VAL A 121 -10.17 -19.37 -4.70
CA VAL A 121 -9.84 -18.37 -3.67
C VAL A 121 -8.34 -18.36 -3.41
N ARG A 122 -7.76 -19.56 -3.23
CA ARG A 122 -6.31 -19.68 -3.01
C ARG A 122 -5.50 -19.10 -4.15
N ALA A 123 -5.87 -19.34 -5.40
CA ALA A 123 -5.16 -18.84 -6.56
C ALA A 123 -5.15 -17.30 -6.59
N ILE A 124 -6.27 -16.67 -6.29
CA ILE A 124 -6.37 -15.20 -6.25
C ILE A 124 -5.59 -14.62 -5.08
N VAL A 125 -5.73 -15.21 -3.90
CA VAL A 125 -5.01 -14.78 -2.69
C VAL A 125 -3.49 -14.91 -2.88
N LEU A 126 -3.04 -16.03 -3.46
CA LEU A 126 -1.62 -16.25 -3.74
C LEU A 126 -1.05 -15.23 -4.73
N ARG A 127 -1.77 -14.96 -5.83
CA ARG A 127 -1.35 -13.94 -6.79
C ARG A 127 -1.24 -12.56 -6.13
N GLN A 128 -2.24 -12.18 -5.33
CA GLN A 128 -2.19 -10.91 -4.60
C GLN A 128 -1.04 -10.86 -3.61
N PHE A 129 -0.73 -11.96 -2.94
CA PHE A 129 0.42 -12.08 -2.05
C PHE A 129 1.75 -11.85 -2.78
N GLU A 130 1.91 -12.45 -3.95
CA GLU A 130 3.09 -12.23 -4.79
C GLU A 130 3.24 -10.78 -5.23
N ASP A 131 2.12 -10.11 -5.56
CA ASP A 131 2.12 -8.68 -5.89
C ASP A 131 2.54 -7.82 -4.69
N VAL A 132 2.07 -8.16 -3.48
CA VAL A 132 2.48 -7.46 -2.26
C VAL A 132 3.97 -7.63 -1.99
N MET A 133 4.51 -8.84 -2.18
CA MET A 133 5.96 -9.08 -2.04
C MET A 133 6.78 -8.23 -3.02
N THR A 134 6.33 -8.13 -4.26
CA THR A 134 6.98 -7.30 -5.29
C THR A 134 6.97 -5.83 -4.89
N ASN A 135 5.85 -5.33 -4.41
CA ASN A 135 5.71 -3.95 -3.95
C ASN A 135 6.61 -3.66 -2.74
N HIS A 136 6.67 -4.59 -1.80
CA HIS A 136 7.55 -4.49 -0.62
C HIS A 136 9.01 -4.40 -1.02
N ASP A 137 9.45 -5.23 -1.97
CA ASP A 137 10.81 -5.23 -2.49
C ASP A 137 11.14 -3.90 -3.20
N GLN A 138 10.19 -3.33 -3.94
CA GLN A 138 10.36 -2.01 -4.58
C GLN A 138 10.60 -0.90 -3.55
N ILE A 139 9.87 -0.91 -2.43
CA ILE A 139 10.06 0.07 -1.35
C ILE A 139 11.44 -0.10 -0.73
N ARG A 140 11.89 -1.31 -0.48
CA ARG A 140 13.23 -1.61 0.04
C ARG A 140 14.32 -1.11 -0.89
N ASP A 141 14.17 -1.32 -2.19
CA ASP A 141 15.11 -0.86 -3.20
C ASP A 141 15.21 0.67 -3.23
N ILE A 142 14.09 1.37 -3.13
CA ILE A 142 14.05 2.84 -3.06
C ILE A 142 14.77 3.34 -1.81
N ARG A 143 14.53 2.72 -0.65
CA ARG A 143 15.21 3.09 0.60
C ARG A 143 16.70 2.83 0.57
N SER A 144 17.14 1.79 -0.13
CA SER A 144 18.54 1.39 -0.24
C SER A 144 19.28 2.10 -1.37
N ALA A 145 18.57 2.76 -2.27
CA ALA A 145 19.18 3.50 -3.37
C ALA A 145 19.99 4.68 -2.82
N PRO A 146 21.26 4.87 -3.28
CA PRO A 146 22.01 6.03 -2.90
C PRO A 146 21.25 7.28 -3.36
N ALA A 147 21.15 8.29 -2.48
CA ALA A 147 20.59 9.57 -2.85
C ALA A 147 21.32 10.06 -4.09
N LEU A 148 20.58 10.36 -5.17
CA LEU A 148 21.18 11.02 -6.33
C LEU A 148 21.82 12.31 -5.85
N PRO A 149 23.11 12.56 -6.17
CA PRO A 149 23.73 13.82 -5.79
C PRO A 149 22.91 14.96 -6.39
N SER A 150 22.55 15.92 -5.56
CA SER A 150 21.78 17.10 -5.93
C SER A 150 22.57 18.06 -6.86
N ASP A 151 23.73 17.65 -7.33
CA ASP A 151 24.71 18.49 -8.00
C ASP A 151 24.81 18.30 -9.52
N LEU A 152 23.69 18.06 -10.19
CA LEU A 152 23.72 18.19 -11.64
C LEU A 152 23.00 19.45 -12.13
N GLY A 153 22.94 20.48 -11.31
CA GLY A 153 22.24 21.72 -11.63
C GLY A 153 23.04 23.00 -11.45
N ALA A 154 24.31 23.02 -11.73
CA ALA A 154 25.04 24.28 -11.93
C ALA A 154 26.24 24.01 -12.81
N GLY A 155 25.95 23.64 -14.03
CA GLY A 155 26.95 23.62 -15.05
C GLY A 155 27.36 25.05 -15.42
N SER A 156 28.51 25.38 -15.04
CA SER A 156 29.52 26.12 -15.81
C SER A 156 28.97 27.19 -16.78
N GLY A 157 28.92 28.38 -16.31
CA GLY A 157 29.04 29.53 -17.18
C GLY A 157 30.39 29.46 -17.90
N ALA A 158 30.36 29.17 -19.16
CA ALA A 158 31.51 29.34 -20.03
C ALA A 158 31.89 30.82 -20.06
N GLN A 159 32.98 31.16 -19.46
CA GLN A 159 33.66 32.41 -19.74
C GLN A 159 34.37 32.28 -21.09
N ALA A 160 33.74 32.79 -22.09
CA ALA A 160 34.44 33.06 -23.30
C ALA A 160 35.43 34.21 -23.04
N GLY A 161 36.69 33.89 -22.91
CA GLY A 161 37.75 34.86 -22.91
C GLY A 161 37.89 35.48 -24.28
N GLN A 162 37.87 36.75 -24.28
CA GLN A 162 38.18 37.56 -25.44
C GLN A 162 39.66 37.65 -25.66
N HIS A 163 40.07 37.46 -26.86
CA HIS A 163 40.83 38.46 -27.62
C HIS A 163 40.79 38.10 -29.09
#